data_71ceecdd205bff7742bc7d15eba55f0c
#
_entry.id   71ceecdd205bff7742bc7d15eba55f0c
#
_cell.length_a   1.000
_cell.length_b   1.000
_cell.length_c   1.000
_cell.angle_alpha   90.00
_cell.angle_beta   90.00
_cell.angle_gamma   90.00
#
_symmetry.space_group_name_H-M   'P 1'
#
loop_
_entity.id
_entity.type
_entity.pdbx_description
1 polymer ?
#
loop_
_entity_poly.entity_id
_entity_poly.type
_entity_poly.pdbx_seq_one_letter_code
_entity_poly.pdbx_strand_id
1 'polypeptide(L)'
;MKTMKKLILLTISLIAAISCSENAMHFIGGDISLDKEAHDIIVNSDLSITQLSATSYIGDIKEGHKVGFTDGSETITCNGQWFTLTVKKGSAKNLNVRLTANDTGKERRLEITAKHLCFEPANITIIQKAD
;
A
#
# COMPACT_ATOMS: atom_id res chain seq x y z
N MET A 1 5.79 -45.79 3.97
CA MET A 1 6.78 -44.72 4.04
C MET A 1 6.47 -43.56 3.12
N LYS A 2 6.08 -43.79 1.87
CA LYS A 2 5.68 -42.70 0.96
C LYS A 2 4.48 -41.89 1.47
N THR A 3 3.54 -42.52 2.19
CA THR A 3 2.34 -41.90 2.73
C THR A 3 2.67 -40.93 3.89
N MET A 4 3.69 -41.22 4.69
CA MET A 4 4.09 -40.37 5.82
C MET A 4 4.75 -39.06 5.34
N LYS A 5 5.54 -39.10 4.26
CA LYS A 5 6.15 -37.90 3.68
C LYS A 5 5.09 -36.93 3.13
N LYS A 6 4.04 -37.44 2.51
CA LYS A 6 2.93 -36.61 2.00
C LYS A 6 2.15 -35.97 3.15
N LEU A 7 1.92 -36.68 4.23
CA LEU A 7 1.23 -36.14 5.40
C LEU A 7 2.02 -35.00 6.07
N ILE A 8 3.34 -35.19 6.22
CA ILE A 8 4.20 -34.19 6.83
C ILE A 8 4.22 -32.87 5.97
N LEU A 9 4.32 -33.00 4.65
CA LEU A 9 4.29 -31.86 3.76
C LEU A 9 2.95 -31.12 3.83
N LEU A 10 1.85 -31.83 3.90
CA LEU A 10 0.52 -31.23 4.01
C LEU A 10 0.36 -30.47 5.33
N THR A 11 0.86 -31.03 6.42
CA THR A 11 0.80 -30.40 7.75
C THR A 11 1.62 -29.11 7.79
N ILE A 12 2.81 -29.10 7.19
CA ILE A 12 3.67 -27.90 7.11
C ILE A 12 2.99 -26.82 6.29
N SER A 13 2.37 -27.16 5.17
CA SER A 13 1.63 -26.21 4.33
C SER A 13 0.47 -25.57 5.08
N LEU A 14 -0.28 -26.34 5.85
CA LEU A 14 -1.39 -25.84 6.66
C LEU A 14 -0.91 -24.89 7.76
N ILE A 15 0.17 -25.22 8.44
CA ILE A 15 0.75 -24.37 9.49
C ILE A 15 1.24 -23.04 8.89
N ALA A 16 1.90 -23.09 7.74
CA ALA A 16 2.37 -21.88 7.05
C ALA A 16 1.20 -20.97 6.65
N ALA A 17 0.10 -21.54 6.13
CA ALA A 17 -1.09 -20.78 5.76
C ALA A 17 -1.75 -20.13 6.99
N ILE A 18 -1.88 -20.85 8.10
CA ILE A 18 -2.45 -20.34 9.35
C ILE A 18 -1.56 -19.22 9.91
N SER A 19 -0.24 -19.40 9.93
CA SER A 19 0.70 -18.39 10.42
C SER A 19 0.61 -17.09 9.60
N CYS A 20 0.45 -17.20 8.29
CA CYS A 20 0.29 -16.04 7.41
C CYS A 20 -0.97 -15.23 7.73
N SER A 21 -2.08 -15.88 7.99
CA SER A 21 -3.37 -15.23 8.26
C SER A 21 -3.43 -14.55 9.63
N GLU A 22 -2.56 -14.91 10.56
CA GLU A 22 -2.56 -14.35 11.93
C GLU A 22 -1.73 -13.07 12.05
N ASN A 23 -0.89 -12.75 11.07
CA ASN A 23 0.00 -11.62 11.12
C ASN A 23 -0.54 -10.45 10.31
N ALA A 24 -0.28 -9.24 10.78
CA ALA A 24 -0.69 -8.01 10.14
C ALA A 24 0.52 -7.16 9.78
N MET A 25 0.43 -6.49 8.64
CA MET A 25 1.37 -5.46 8.22
C MET A 25 0.95 -4.11 8.79
N HIS A 26 1.91 -3.24 9.07
CA HIS A 26 1.62 -1.90 9.57
C HIS A 26 2.46 -0.85 8.86
N PHE A 27 1.88 0.32 8.60
CA PHE A 27 2.65 1.51 8.31
C PHE A 27 3.19 2.09 9.61
N ILE A 28 4.41 2.63 9.54
CA ILE A 28 5.05 3.28 10.69
C ILE A 28 4.60 4.74 10.69
N GLY A 29 3.90 5.13 11.75
CA GLY A 29 3.26 6.42 11.88
C GLY A 29 1.76 6.33 11.61
N GLY A 30 1.06 7.44 11.82
CA GLY A 30 -0.38 7.52 11.61
C GLY A 30 -0.74 8.19 10.29
N ASP A 31 -2.01 8.53 10.16
CA ASP A 31 -2.51 9.28 9.02
C ASP A 31 -1.80 10.62 8.89
N ILE A 32 -1.70 11.11 7.65
CA ILE A 32 -0.91 12.28 7.30
C ILE A 32 -1.83 13.37 6.78
N SER A 33 -1.62 14.59 7.27
CA SER A 33 -2.32 15.77 6.78
C SER A 33 -1.29 16.76 6.21
N LEU A 34 -1.48 17.15 4.96
CA LEU A 34 -0.57 18.02 4.21
C LEU A 34 -1.31 19.27 3.74
N ASP A 35 -0.54 20.35 3.50
CA ASP A 35 -1.11 21.55 2.90
C ASP A 35 -1.39 21.33 1.40
N LYS A 36 -1.91 22.36 0.74
CA LYS A 36 -2.31 22.29 -0.67
C LYS A 36 -1.15 22.21 -1.66
N GLU A 37 0.07 22.44 -1.22
CA GLU A 37 1.23 22.45 -2.10
C GLU A 37 1.56 21.03 -2.58
N ALA A 38 2.39 20.94 -3.63
CA ALA A 38 2.90 19.66 -4.09
C ALA A 38 3.81 19.04 -3.02
N HIS A 39 3.73 17.73 -2.87
CA HIS A 39 4.51 16.99 -1.87
C HIS A 39 5.15 15.75 -2.46
N ASP A 40 6.34 15.43 -1.96
CA ASP A 40 7.05 14.20 -2.27
C ASP A 40 7.55 13.65 -0.93
N ILE A 41 6.85 12.64 -0.41
CA ILE A 41 7.11 12.10 0.92
C ILE A 41 7.37 10.59 0.86
N ILE A 42 7.98 10.07 1.91
CA ILE A 42 8.22 8.64 2.08
C ILE A 42 7.43 8.16 3.31
N VAL A 43 6.63 7.12 3.10
CA VAL A 43 5.91 6.44 4.17
C VAL A 43 6.54 5.07 4.37
N ASN A 44 6.95 4.76 5.59
CA ASN A 44 7.62 3.52 5.91
C ASN A 44 6.64 2.45 6.39
N SER A 45 6.93 1.20 6.08
CA SER A 45 6.19 0.05 6.57
C SER A 45 7.11 -0.90 7.33
N ASP A 46 6.54 -1.74 8.19
CA ASP A 46 7.30 -2.73 8.95
C ASP A 46 7.68 -3.96 8.12
N LEU A 47 6.91 -4.24 7.07
CA LEU A 47 7.16 -5.35 6.16
C LEU A 47 7.26 -4.85 4.72
N SER A 48 7.93 -5.61 3.86
CA SER A 48 8.06 -5.27 2.45
C SER A 48 6.72 -5.28 1.75
N ILE A 49 6.45 -4.25 0.96
CA ILE A 49 5.21 -4.12 0.20
C ILE A 49 5.30 -4.99 -1.06
N THR A 50 4.37 -5.93 -1.19
CA THR A 50 4.26 -6.81 -2.36
C THR A 50 3.05 -6.48 -3.23
N GLN A 51 2.08 -5.76 -2.68
CA GLN A 51 0.87 -5.34 -3.39
C GLN A 51 0.43 -3.97 -2.86
N LEU A 52 -0.10 -3.14 -3.75
CA LEU A 52 -0.45 -1.76 -3.43
C LEU A 52 -1.74 -1.40 -4.13
N SER A 53 -2.62 -0.70 -3.41
CA SER A 53 -3.82 -0.13 -4.00
C SER A 53 -4.15 1.20 -3.33
N ALA A 54 -4.92 2.03 -4.02
CA ALA A 54 -5.30 3.34 -3.51
C ALA A 54 -6.68 3.73 -3.99
N THR A 55 -7.44 4.37 -3.12
CA THR A 55 -8.73 4.98 -3.43
C THR A 55 -8.62 6.47 -3.17
N SER A 56 -9.02 7.29 -4.16
CA SER A 56 -8.86 8.74 -4.09
C SER A 56 -10.20 9.45 -4.11
N TYR A 57 -10.25 10.58 -3.40
CA TYR A 57 -11.44 11.42 -3.25
C TYR A 57 -11.07 12.89 -3.43
N ILE A 58 -12.00 13.66 -4.00
CA ILE A 58 -11.98 15.13 -3.95
C ILE A 58 -13.29 15.54 -3.26
N GLY A 59 -13.17 16.14 -2.08
CA GLY A 59 -14.32 16.36 -1.22
C GLY A 59 -14.98 15.03 -0.88
N ASP A 60 -16.28 14.94 -1.05
CA ASP A 60 -17.04 13.70 -0.79
C ASP A 60 -17.15 12.79 -2.01
N ILE A 61 -16.53 13.20 -3.13
CA ILE A 61 -16.66 12.47 -4.39
C ILE A 61 -15.48 11.54 -4.56
N LYS A 62 -15.78 10.24 -4.68
CA LYS A 62 -14.78 9.22 -5.00
C LYS A 62 -14.35 9.37 -6.45
N GLU A 63 -13.05 9.59 -6.68
CA GLU A 63 -12.48 9.71 -8.03
C GLU A 63 -12.16 8.36 -8.65
N GLY A 64 -11.72 7.41 -7.86
CA GLY A 64 -11.39 6.10 -8.38
C GLY A 64 -10.63 5.23 -7.41
N HIS A 65 -10.42 4.00 -7.85
CA HIS A 65 -9.61 3.00 -7.17
C HIS A 65 -8.56 2.51 -8.16
N LYS A 66 -7.31 2.54 -7.74
CA LYS A 66 -6.18 2.09 -8.56
C LYS A 66 -5.44 0.96 -7.85
N VAL A 67 -4.97 0.01 -8.64
CA VAL A 67 -4.13 -1.09 -8.14
C VAL A 67 -2.74 -0.91 -8.73
N GLY A 68 -1.72 -1.09 -7.88
CA GLY A 68 -0.34 -1.00 -8.30
C GLY A 68 0.11 -2.24 -9.05
N PHE A 69 0.90 -2.02 -10.09
CA PHE A 69 1.46 -3.08 -10.93
C PHE A 69 2.98 -2.95 -10.99
N THR A 70 3.63 -4.10 -11.19
CA THR A 70 5.06 -4.10 -11.51
C THR A 70 5.24 -3.70 -12.98
N ASP A 71 6.26 -2.89 -13.25
CA ASP A 71 6.57 -2.39 -14.60
C ASP A 71 7.63 -3.23 -15.33
N GLY A 72 7.86 -4.46 -14.89
CA GLY A 72 8.89 -5.33 -15.44
C GLY A 72 10.25 -5.20 -14.77
N SER A 73 10.48 -4.15 -13.98
CA SER A 73 11.72 -3.93 -13.20
C SER A 73 11.51 -4.18 -11.71
N GLU A 74 10.43 -4.85 -11.37
CA GLU A 74 10.04 -5.15 -9.98
C GLU A 74 9.71 -3.91 -9.14
N THR A 75 9.36 -2.84 -9.81
CA THR A 75 8.83 -1.63 -9.18
C THR A 75 7.30 -1.69 -9.20
N ILE A 76 6.68 -1.45 -8.07
CA ILE A 76 5.22 -1.34 -7.99
C ILE A 76 4.87 0.13 -8.17
N THR A 77 4.02 0.42 -9.15
CA THR A 77 3.56 1.78 -9.43
C THR A 77 2.04 1.84 -9.39
N CYS A 78 1.51 2.85 -8.71
CA CYS A 78 0.08 3.10 -8.63
C CYS A 78 -0.15 4.59 -8.92
N ASN A 79 -0.76 4.91 -10.06
CA ASN A 79 -0.93 6.27 -10.54
C ASN A 79 -2.39 6.68 -10.58
N GLY A 80 -2.70 7.82 -9.96
CA GLY A 80 -3.97 8.50 -10.13
C GLY A 80 -3.76 9.83 -10.87
N GLN A 81 -4.80 10.65 -10.96
CA GLN A 81 -4.72 11.94 -11.64
C GLN A 81 -3.85 12.95 -10.89
N TRP A 82 -3.81 12.85 -9.56
CA TRP A 82 -3.10 13.82 -8.74
C TRP A 82 -2.08 13.20 -7.79
N PHE A 83 -1.86 11.89 -7.89
CA PHE A 83 -0.90 11.19 -7.04
C PHE A 83 -0.12 10.14 -7.83
N THR A 84 1.08 9.84 -7.36
CA THR A 84 1.90 8.73 -7.83
C THR A 84 2.46 8.01 -6.61
N LEU A 85 2.22 6.71 -6.54
CA LEU A 85 2.77 5.85 -5.50
C LEU A 85 3.78 4.91 -6.13
N THR A 86 4.96 4.79 -5.51
CA THR A 86 6.04 3.95 -6.04
C THR A 86 6.72 3.17 -4.91
N VAL A 87 6.89 1.87 -5.13
CA VAL A 87 7.66 0.99 -4.25
C VAL A 87 8.70 0.28 -5.09
N LYS A 88 9.97 0.44 -4.73
CA LYS A 88 11.09 -0.20 -5.44
C LYS A 88 11.55 -1.44 -4.69
N LYS A 89 11.92 -2.51 -5.42
CA LYS A 89 12.33 -3.79 -4.85
C LYS A 89 13.45 -3.65 -3.79
N GLY A 90 14.48 -2.89 -4.07
CA GLY A 90 15.61 -2.72 -3.15
C GLY A 90 15.28 -1.95 -1.88
N SER A 91 14.12 -1.31 -1.81
CA SER A 91 13.64 -0.53 -0.66
C SER A 91 12.13 -0.69 -0.51
N ALA A 92 11.67 -1.94 -0.44
CA ALA A 92 10.25 -2.29 -0.48
C ALA A 92 9.49 -1.94 0.81
N LYS A 93 10.17 -1.46 1.84
CA LYS A 93 9.56 -0.90 3.04
C LYS A 93 9.34 0.61 2.95
N ASN A 94 9.74 1.21 1.85
CA ASN A 94 9.60 2.65 1.59
C ASN A 94 8.58 2.86 0.48
N LEU A 95 7.45 3.46 0.84
CA LEU A 95 6.45 3.90 -0.13
C LEU A 95 6.69 5.36 -0.46
N ASN A 96 7.02 5.63 -1.71
CA ASN A 96 7.16 7.02 -2.20
C ASN A 96 5.79 7.52 -2.62
N VAL A 97 5.37 8.64 -2.05
CA VAL A 97 4.09 9.30 -2.33
C VAL A 97 4.38 10.67 -2.92
N ARG A 98 3.96 10.89 -4.15
CA ARG A 98 4.06 12.18 -4.82
C ARG A 98 2.65 12.71 -5.08
N LEU A 99 2.39 13.92 -4.61
CA LEU A 99 1.11 14.61 -4.81
C LEU A 99 1.34 15.89 -5.60
N THR A 100 0.47 16.15 -6.56
CA THR A 100 0.45 17.45 -7.23
C THR A 100 -0.19 18.50 -6.32
N ALA A 101 0.04 19.78 -6.58
CA ALA A 101 -0.61 20.84 -5.82
C ALA A 101 -2.13 20.73 -5.93
N ASN A 102 -2.82 20.97 -4.83
CA ASN A 102 -4.28 20.92 -4.80
C ASN A 102 -4.88 22.28 -5.13
N ASP A 103 -5.31 22.45 -6.37
CA ASP A 103 -5.96 23.67 -6.86
C ASP A 103 -7.47 23.49 -7.05
N THR A 104 -8.04 22.42 -6.52
CA THR A 104 -9.45 22.09 -6.71
C THR A 104 -10.40 22.92 -5.84
N GLY A 105 -9.89 23.56 -4.80
CA GLY A 105 -10.72 24.26 -3.81
C GLY A 105 -11.42 23.31 -2.82
N LYS A 106 -11.14 22.01 -2.90
CA LYS A 106 -11.70 20.98 -2.02
C LYS A 106 -10.60 20.10 -1.45
N GLU A 107 -10.81 19.58 -0.27
CA GLU A 107 -9.88 18.63 0.34
C GLU A 107 -9.77 17.37 -0.52
N ARG A 108 -8.54 16.90 -0.70
CA ARG A 108 -8.25 15.62 -1.33
C ARG A 108 -7.93 14.59 -0.26
N ARG A 109 -8.42 13.37 -0.45
CA ARG A 109 -8.12 12.25 0.45
C ARG A 109 -7.64 11.06 -0.37
N LEU A 110 -6.56 10.46 0.07
CA LEU A 110 -5.96 9.27 -0.53
C LEU A 110 -5.92 8.17 0.52
N GLU A 111 -6.68 7.11 0.30
CA GLU A 111 -6.68 5.93 1.16
C GLU A 111 -5.81 4.86 0.50
N ILE A 112 -4.68 4.55 1.12
CA ILE A 112 -3.67 3.62 0.58
C ILE A 112 -3.74 2.33 1.37
N THR A 113 -3.76 1.21 0.64
CA THR A 113 -3.69 -0.14 1.21
C THR A 113 -2.45 -0.83 0.67
N ALA A 114 -1.58 -1.29 1.57
CA ALA A 114 -0.39 -2.06 1.23
C ALA A 114 -0.50 -3.46 1.82
N LYS A 115 0.04 -4.43 1.11
CA LYS A 115 -0.03 -5.82 1.51
C LYS A 115 1.35 -6.47 1.37
N HIS A 116 1.67 -7.37 2.29
CA HIS A 116 2.85 -8.23 2.23
C HIS A 116 2.38 -9.67 2.17
N LEU A 117 2.50 -10.30 1.00
CA LEU A 117 2.10 -11.71 0.77
C LEU A 117 0.67 -11.95 1.31
N CYS A 118 0.52 -12.91 2.21
CA CYS A 118 -0.77 -13.27 2.80
C CYS A 118 -1.06 -12.60 4.15
N PHE A 119 -0.22 -11.65 4.57
CA PHE A 119 -0.43 -10.90 5.82
C PHE A 119 -1.65 -9.98 5.70
N GLU A 120 -2.26 -9.65 6.84
CA GLU A 120 -3.32 -8.65 6.87
C GLU A 120 -2.80 -7.32 6.34
N PRO A 121 -3.56 -6.61 5.50
CA PRO A 121 -3.08 -5.38 4.88
C PRO A 121 -2.95 -4.22 5.86
N ALA A 122 -2.06 -3.30 5.54
CA ALA A 122 -1.92 -2.03 6.23
C ALA A 122 -2.65 -0.94 5.46
N ASN A 123 -3.25 0.00 6.18
CA ASN A 123 -3.96 1.13 5.61
C ASN A 123 -3.42 2.44 6.17
N ILE A 124 -3.35 3.45 5.32
CA ILE A 124 -3.01 4.82 5.73
C ILE A 124 -3.84 5.80 4.91
N THR A 125 -4.26 6.88 5.54
CA THR A 125 -4.99 7.96 4.89
C THR A 125 -4.12 9.20 4.83
N ILE A 126 -4.00 9.79 3.65
CA ILE A 126 -3.31 11.06 3.43
C ILE A 126 -4.36 12.09 3.01
N ILE A 127 -4.38 13.20 3.74
CA ILE A 127 -5.27 14.32 3.44
C ILE A 127 -4.43 15.48 2.94
N GLN A 128 -4.83 16.04 1.80
CA GLN A 128 -4.24 17.25 1.25
C GLN A 128 -5.28 18.37 1.30
N LYS A 129 -5.00 19.38 2.09
CA LYS A 129 -5.94 20.48 2.34
C LYS A 129 -6.16 21.31 1.09
N ALA A 130 -7.30 22.02 1.08
CA ALA A 130 -7.65 22.95 0.00
C ALA A 130 -6.99 24.31 0.14
N ASP A 131 -6.63 24.66 1.37
CA ASP A 131 -6.06 25.99 1.71
C ASP A 131 -4.71 25.86 2.42
#